data_deac54057be0eafbf51a9384bfa9fed4
#
_entry.id   deac54057be0eafbf51a9384bfa9fed4
#
_cell.length_a   1.000
_cell.length_b   1.000
_cell.length_c   1.000
_cell.angle_alpha   90.00
_cell.angle_beta   90.00
_cell.angle_gamma   90.00
#
_symmetry.space_group_name_H-M   'P 1'
#
loop_
_entity.id
_entity.type
_entity.pdbx_description
1 polymer ?
#
loop_
_entity_poly.entity_id
_entity_poly.type
_entity_poly.pdbx_seq_one_letter_code
_entity_poly.pdbx_strand_id
1 'polypeptide(L)'
;IGIVTVVRQPTAKHPIMIARTTLELLFLLLRIVAFGGFQLGVTLKWFIAAWRRQSSEYESVGSSTRELEHDEKVLTVLKHEHGFQLLFNYCMLEFSLENILLWQELESIRPRNNAMTTDERRQMLQELKQLYIDANSERQLNLSGKPRKMFLNVAKLSEPSATDAEPVLAQLHLVCLTNLQDTLIRLCTTEAYIAFEKAMKTNVELGSDFESPKSI
;
A
#
# COMPACT_ATOMS: atom_id res chain seq x y z
N ILE A 1 78.60 40.61 7.47
CA ILE A 1 77.89 39.70 6.51
C ILE A 1 76.41 39.90 6.74
N GLY A 2 75.82 40.80 5.90
CA GLY A 2 74.38 41.07 5.97
C GLY A 2 73.61 40.19 4.97
N ILE A 3 72.67 39.41 5.47
CA ILE A 3 71.77 38.58 4.65
C ILE A 3 70.60 39.50 4.22
N VAL A 4 70.56 39.86 2.93
CA VAL A 4 69.46 40.57 2.31
C VAL A 4 68.36 39.55 1.94
N THR A 5 67.32 39.51 2.75
CA THR A 5 66.14 38.67 2.46
C THR A 5 65.27 39.41 1.42
N VAL A 6 65.30 38.97 0.18
CA VAL A 6 64.42 39.48 -0.86
C VAL A 6 63.00 38.89 -0.66
N VAL A 7 62.13 39.66 -0.08
CA VAL A 7 60.70 39.35 -0.02
C VAL A 7 60.13 39.55 -1.42
N ARG A 8 59.86 38.45 -2.09
CA ARG A 8 59.18 38.39 -3.41
C ARG A 8 57.69 38.70 -3.21
N GLN A 9 57.26 39.91 -3.56
CA GLN A 9 55.81 40.22 -3.56
C GLN A 9 55.06 39.34 -4.59
N PRO A 10 53.93 38.75 -4.21
CA PRO A 10 53.13 38.00 -5.18
C PRO A 10 52.48 38.96 -6.17
N THR A 11 52.75 38.78 -7.42
CA THR A 11 52.25 39.57 -8.55
C THR A 11 50.72 39.43 -8.67
N ALA A 12 50.03 40.57 -8.70
CA ALA A 12 48.56 40.75 -8.68
C ALA A 12 47.84 40.25 -9.94
N LYS A 13 48.14 39.03 -10.43
CA LYS A 13 47.40 38.40 -11.55
C LYS A 13 46.34 37.41 -11.14
N HIS A 14 46.13 37.19 -9.82
CA HIS A 14 45.19 36.17 -9.32
C HIS A 14 43.73 36.56 -9.19
N PRO A 15 43.27 37.83 -8.98
CA PRO A 15 41.86 38.11 -8.75
C PRO A 15 40.99 37.89 -10.01
N ILE A 16 41.50 38.10 -11.20
CA ILE A 16 40.72 37.93 -12.47
C ILE A 16 40.52 36.46 -12.79
N MET A 17 41.50 35.61 -12.51
CA MET A 17 41.35 34.15 -12.71
C MET A 17 40.37 33.55 -11.74
N ILE A 18 40.38 33.96 -10.47
CA ILE A 18 39.44 33.49 -9.43
C ILE A 18 38.00 33.92 -9.78
N ALA A 19 37.80 35.17 -10.22
CA ALA A 19 36.48 35.66 -10.64
C ALA A 19 35.92 34.89 -11.85
N ARG A 20 36.76 34.50 -12.81
CA ARG A 20 36.35 33.75 -13.98
C ARG A 20 35.96 32.30 -13.63
N THR A 21 36.73 31.62 -12.82
CA THR A 21 36.41 30.25 -12.33
C THR A 21 35.17 30.18 -11.48
N THR A 22 34.93 31.19 -10.61
CA THR A 22 33.69 31.27 -9.82
C THR A 22 32.46 31.55 -10.69
N LEU A 23 32.59 32.34 -11.76
CA LEU A 23 31.51 32.62 -12.70
C LEU A 23 31.17 31.34 -13.51
N GLU A 24 32.17 30.61 -13.97
CA GLU A 24 31.98 29.33 -14.71
C GLU A 24 31.30 28.25 -13.83
N LEU A 25 31.69 28.15 -12.55
CA LEU A 25 31.04 27.26 -11.58
C LEU A 25 29.58 27.65 -11.31
N LEU A 26 29.30 28.96 -11.22
CA LEU A 26 27.93 29.45 -11.05
C LEU A 26 27.05 29.12 -12.28
N PHE A 27 27.57 29.27 -13.50
CA PHE A 27 26.86 28.89 -14.71
C PHE A 27 26.66 27.37 -14.82
N LEU A 28 27.62 26.56 -14.38
CA LEU A 28 27.47 25.10 -14.31
C LEU A 28 26.36 24.70 -13.31
N LEU A 29 26.35 25.30 -12.14
CA LEU A 29 25.30 25.09 -11.13
C LEU A 29 23.91 25.48 -11.65
N LEU A 30 23.80 26.67 -12.27
CA LEU A 30 22.56 27.12 -12.90
C LEU A 30 22.08 26.16 -14.01
N ARG A 31 23.00 25.63 -14.81
CA ARG A 31 22.69 24.61 -15.81
C ARG A 31 22.18 23.32 -15.20
N ILE A 32 22.82 22.83 -14.13
CA ILE A 32 22.38 21.62 -13.41
C ILE A 32 20.99 21.83 -12.82
N VAL A 33 20.72 22.97 -12.21
CA VAL A 33 19.41 23.30 -11.63
C VAL A 33 18.34 23.46 -12.73
N ALA A 34 18.65 24.14 -13.82
CA ALA A 34 17.71 24.36 -14.92
C ALA A 34 17.40 23.05 -15.69
N PHE A 35 18.42 22.25 -16.01
CA PHE A 35 18.21 20.99 -16.71
C PHE A 35 17.72 19.87 -15.79
N GLY A 36 18.25 19.78 -14.57
CA GLY A 36 17.79 18.81 -13.57
C GLY A 36 16.36 19.08 -13.11
N GLY A 37 16.01 20.33 -12.88
CA GLY A 37 14.65 20.75 -12.52
C GLY A 37 13.63 20.51 -13.63
N PHE A 38 14.01 20.71 -14.89
CA PHE A 38 13.16 20.41 -16.05
C PHE A 38 12.94 18.90 -16.21
N GLN A 39 13.99 18.09 -16.10
CA GLN A 39 13.89 16.63 -16.13
C GLN A 39 13.03 16.09 -14.98
N LEU A 40 13.20 16.58 -13.75
CA LEU A 40 12.38 16.21 -12.61
C LEU A 40 10.92 16.64 -12.82
N GLY A 41 10.66 17.81 -13.38
CA GLY A 41 9.30 18.26 -13.69
C GLY A 41 8.61 17.42 -14.75
N VAL A 42 9.34 16.97 -15.77
CA VAL A 42 8.80 16.08 -16.83
C VAL A 42 8.56 14.68 -16.27
N THR A 43 9.51 14.11 -15.53
CA THR A 43 9.35 12.79 -14.91
C THR A 43 8.26 12.77 -13.87
N LEU A 44 8.12 13.82 -13.05
CA LEU A 44 7.03 13.95 -12.08
C LEU A 44 5.66 14.08 -12.77
N LYS A 45 5.54 14.85 -13.84
CA LYS A 45 4.29 14.92 -14.63
C LYS A 45 3.94 13.58 -15.26
N TRP A 46 4.93 12.86 -15.79
CA TRP A 46 4.74 11.52 -16.33
C TRP A 46 4.33 10.53 -15.24
N PHE A 47 4.98 10.57 -14.07
CA PHE A 47 4.64 9.76 -12.92
C PHE A 47 3.23 10.06 -12.41
N ILE A 48 2.86 11.34 -12.26
CA ILE A 48 1.50 11.74 -11.86
C ILE A 48 0.47 11.33 -12.93
N ALA A 49 0.80 11.44 -14.22
CA ALA A 49 -0.10 11.01 -15.29
C ALA A 49 -0.24 9.49 -15.36
N ALA A 50 0.84 8.72 -15.11
CA ALA A 50 0.80 7.27 -15.00
C ALA A 50 0.01 6.84 -13.75
N TRP A 51 0.24 7.48 -12.61
CA TRP A 51 -0.54 7.28 -11.38
C TRP A 51 -2.03 7.57 -11.58
N ARG A 52 -2.39 8.69 -12.24
CA ARG A 52 -3.78 9.01 -12.55
C ARG A 52 -4.42 8.03 -13.53
N ARG A 53 -3.69 7.52 -14.52
CA ARG A 53 -4.20 6.46 -15.41
C ARG A 53 -4.45 5.18 -14.63
N GLN A 54 -3.53 4.76 -13.80
CA GLN A 54 -3.67 3.57 -12.98
C GLN A 54 -4.85 3.70 -12.01
N SER A 55 -5.07 4.87 -11.40
CA SER A 55 -6.25 5.11 -10.53
C SER A 55 -7.57 5.25 -11.31
N SER A 56 -7.57 5.63 -12.60
CA SER A 56 -8.79 5.69 -13.42
C SER A 56 -9.12 4.36 -14.09
N GLU A 57 -8.13 3.50 -14.36
CA GLU A 57 -8.35 2.14 -14.83
C GLU A 57 -8.99 1.26 -13.75
N TYR A 58 -8.75 1.52 -12.46
CA TYR A 58 -9.47 0.88 -11.36
C TYR A 58 -10.98 1.23 -11.31
N GLU A 59 -11.42 2.28 -11.98
CA GLU A 59 -12.84 2.68 -12.03
C GLU A 59 -13.60 2.12 -13.25
N SER A 60 -12.93 1.56 -14.27
CA SER A 60 -13.59 1.26 -15.56
C SER A 60 -13.42 -0.16 -16.09
N VAL A 61 -12.73 -1.06 -15.41
CA VAL A 61 -12.54 -2.42 -15.92
C VAL A 61 -13.54 -3.36 -15.27
N GLY A 62 -14.52 -3.74 -16.07
CA GLY A 62 -15.30 -4.96 -15.82
C GLY A 62 -14.35 -6.13 -15.61
N SER A 63 -14.60 -6.90 -14.54
CA SER A 63 -13.81 -8.00 -14.03
C SER A 63 -13.26 -8.90 -15.15
N SER A 64 -11.97 -8.76 -15.42
CA SER A 64 -11.21 -9.72 -16.18
C SER A 64 -11.09 -11.01 -15.35
N THR A 65 -11.17 -12.17 -16.00
CA THR A 65 -10.97 -13.48 -15.36
C THR A 65 -9.70 -13.60 -14.52
N ARG A 66 -8.69 -12.76 -14.80
CA ARG A 66 -7.44 -12.65 -14.02
C ARG A 66 -7.64 -12.03 -12.63
N GLU A 67 -8.50 -11.03 -12.48
CA GLU A 67 -8.76 -10.40 -11.17
C GLU A 67 -9.50 -11.38 -10.26
N LEU A 68 -10.46 -12.14 -10.80
CA LEU A 68 -11.17 -13.19 -10.06
C LEU A 68 -10.22 -14.28 -9.56
N GLU A 69 -9.24 -14.70 -10.37
CA GLU A 69 -8.24 -15.69 -9.99
C GLU A 69 -7.30 -15.18 -8.89
N HIS A 70 -6.97 -13.89 -8.91
CA HIS A 70 -6.13 -13.27 -7.88
C HIS A 70 -6.87 -13.06 -6.56
N ASP A 71 -8.11 -12.62 -6.59
CA ASP A 71 -8.94 -12.48 -5.40
C ASP A 71 -9.18 -13.82 -4.72
N GLU A 72 -9.40 -14.89 -5.49
CA GLU A 72 -9.56 -16.24 -4.98
C GLU A 72 -8.27 -16.74 -4.29
N LYS A 73 -7.09 -16.41 -4.84
CA LYS A 73 -5.81 -16.78 -4.25
C LYS A 73 -5.58 -16.12 -2.89
N VAL A 74 -5.86 -14.81 -2.76
CA VAL A 74 -5.76 -14.09 -1.48
C VAL A 74 -6.69 -14.70 -0.45
N LEU A 75 -7.95 -14.93 -0.81
CA LEU A 75 -8.94 -15.54 0.08
C LEU A 75 -8.54 -16.95 0.51
N THR A 76 -7.97 -17.74 -0.39
CA THR A 76 -7.45 -19.09 -0.08
C THR A 76 -6.33 -19.02 0.96
N VAL A 77 -5.38 -18.10 0.81
CA VAL A 77 -4.28 -17.91 1.77
C VAL A 77 -4.82 -17.43 3.11
N LEU A 78 -5.76 -16.46 3.11
CA LEU A 78 -6.35 -15.91 4.33
C LEU A 78 -7.19 -16.93 5.12
N LYS A 79 -7.84 -17.88 4.44
CA LYS A 79 -8.64 -18.94 5.09
C LYS A 79 -7.79 -20.11 5.58
N HIS A 80 -6.56 -20.27 5.11
CA HIS A 80 -5.67 -21.34 5.53
C HIS A 80 -4.82 -20.88 6.72
N GLU A 81 -4.86 -21.57 7.86
CA GLU A 81 -4.18 -21.16 9.10
C GLU A 81 -2.70 -20.78 8.90
N HIS A 82 -1.92 -21.67 8.28
CA HIS A 82 -0.51 -21.41 8.01
C HIS A 82 -0.30 -20.32 6.95
N GLY A 83 -1.16 -20.26 5.93
CA GLY A 83 -1.13 -19.19 4.91
C GLY A 83 -1.41 -17.82 5.53
N PHE A 84 -2.42 -17.74 6.38
CA PHE A 84 -2.73 -16.53 7.14
C PHE A 84 -1.54 -16.07 7.99
N GLN A 85 -0.92 -17.00 8.73
CA GLN A 85 0.24 -16.66 9.58
C GLN A 85 1.43 -16.16 8.76
N LEU A 86 1.69 -16.73 7.58
CA LEU A 86 2.73 -16.25 6.67
C LEU A 86 2.44 -14.82 6.18
N LEU A 87 1.21 -14.57 5.73
CA LEU A 87 0.80 -13.25 5.24
C LEU A 87 0.80 -12.21 6.37
N PHE A 88 0.32 -12.59 7.55
CA PHE A 88 0.34 -11.73 8.74
C PHE A 88 1.75 -11.30 9.13
N ASN A 89 2.68 -12.26 9.23
CA ASN A 89 4.08 -11.97 9.53
C ASN A 89 4.73 -11.08 8.46
N TYR A 90 4.38 -11.29 7.21
CA TYR A 90 4.89 -10.48 6.12
C TYR A 90 4.32 -9.05 6.14
N CYS A 91 3.02 -8.89 6.44
CA CYS A 91 2.41 -7.58 6.67
C CYS A 91 3.10 -6.81 7.82
N MET A 92 3.50 -7.49 8.90
CA MET A 92 4.28 -6.86 9.97
C MET A 92 5.63 -6.33 9.48
N LEU A 93 6.33 -7.07 8.63
CA LEU A 93 7.63 -6.65 8.08
C LEU A 93 7.48 -5.46 7.11
N GLU A 94 6.38 -5.36 6.39
CA GLU A 94 6.12 -4.27 5.43
C GLU A 94 5.38 -3.07 6.04
N PHE A 95 5.10 -3.07 7.35
CA PHE A 95 4.31 -2.02 8.01
C PHE A 95 2.92 -1.82 7.37
N SER A 96 2.27 -2.92 6.96
CA SER A 96 0.95 -2.94 6.32
C SER A 96 -0.07 -3.78 7.10
N LEU A 97 0.15 -3.92 8.42
CA LEU A 97 -0.62 -4.79 9.31
C LEU A 97 -2.09 -4.36 9.42
N GLU A 98 -2.38 -3.06 9.24
CA GLU A 98 -3.73 -2.50 9.30
C GLU A 98 -4.71 -3.18 8.33
N ASN A 99 -4.23 -3.61 7.16
CA ASN A 99 -5.06 -4.24 6.15
C ASN A 99 -5.57 -5.62 6.58
N ILE A 100 -4.69 -6.46 7.14
CA ILE A 100 -5.07 -7.81 7.56
C ILE A 100 -5.91 -7.80 8.85
N LEU A 101 -5.63 -6.85 9.76
CA LEU A 101 -6.41 -6.68 10.98
C LEU A 101 -7.83 -6.19 10.66
N LEU A 102 -7.97 -5.20 9.77
CA LEU A 102 -9.28 -4.73 9.36
C LEU A 102 -10.05 -5.81 8.59
N TRP A 103 -9.37 -6.59 7.74
CA TRP A 103 -10.00 -7.73 7.06
C TRP A 103 -10.60 -8.71 8.08
N GLN A 104 -9.86 -9.11 9.13
CA GLN A 104 -10.37 -9.99 10.19
C GLN A 104 -11.59 -9.40 10.91
N GLU A 105 -11.54 -8.11 11.24
CA GLU A 105 -12.66 -7.41 11.86
C GLU A 105 -13.90 -7.43 10.95
N LEU A 106 -13.73 -7.13 9.68
CA LEU A 106 -14.83 -7.12 8.71
C LEU A 106 -15.44 -8.51 8.49
N GLU A 107 -14.63 -9.58 8.48
CA GLU A 107 -15.12 -10.96 8.44
C GLU A 107 -16.00 -11.32 9.65
N SER A 108 -15.73 -10.73 10.81
CA SER A 108 -16.52 -10.88 12.01
C SER A 108 -17.79 -9.99 12.03
N ILE A 109 -17.69 -8.78 11.49
CA ILE A 109 -18.75 -7.76 11.54
C ILE A 109 -19.83 -8.00 10.50
N ARG A 110 -19.48 -8.22 9.24
CA ARG A 110 -20.40 -8.28 8.10
C ARG A 110 -21.52 -9.32 8.26
N PRO A 111 -21.25 -10.55 8.69
CA PRO A 111 -22.32 -11.54 8.90
C PRO A 111 -23.35 -11.11 9.96
N ARG A 112 -22.94 -10.29 10.94
CA ARG A 112 -23.77 -9.85 12.05
C ARG A 112 -24.47 -8.52 11.78
N ASN A 113 -24.09 -7.76 10.74
CA ASN A 113 -24.59 -6.42 10.46
C ASN A 113 -26.13 -6.35 10.44
N ASN A 114 -26.78 -7.33 9.84
CA ASN A 114 -28.26 -7.37 9.78
C ASN A 114 -28.93 -7.63 11.13
N ALA A 115 -28.24 -8.29 12.06
CA ALA A 115 -28.75 -8.61 13.40
C ALA A 115 -28.42 -7.53 14.45
N MET A 116 -27.52 -6.60 14.13
CA MET A 116 -27.15 -5.53 15.04
C MET A 116 -28.28 -4.54 15.26
N THR A 117 -28.43 -4.06 16.48
CA THR A 117 -29.24 -2.88 16.78
C THR A 117 -28.60 -1.61 16.18
N THR A 118 -29.37 -0.55 16.09
CA THR A 118 -28.86 0.76 15.59
C THR A 118 -27.73 1.30 16.45
N ASP A 119 -27.80 1.12 17.78
CA ASP A 119 -26.76 1.59 18.69
C ASP A 119 -25.47 0.79 18.56
N GLU A 120 -25.56 -0.53 18.48
CA GLU A 120 -24.40 -1.40 18.24
C GLU A 120 -23.71 -1.06 16.91
N ARG A 121 -24.51 -0.85 15.86
CA ARG A 121 -23.99 -0.48 14.53
C ARG A 121 -23.33 0.89 14.55
N ARG A 122 -23.91 1.87 15.24
CA ARG A 122 -23.30 3.19 15.42
C ARG A 122 -21.99 3.08 16.17
N GLN A 123 -21.93 2.32 17.25
CA GLN A 123 -20.71 2.10 18.02
C GLN A 123 -19.63 1.44 17.17
N MET A 124 -19.96 0.36 16.46
CA MET A 124 -19.05 -0.34 15.53
C MET A 124 -18.47 0.61 14.47
N LEU A 125 -19.31 1.45 13.84
CA LEU A 125 -18.84 2.44 12.84
C LEU A 125 -17.91 3.49 13.47
N GLN A 126 -18.15 3.90 14.72
CA GLN A 126 -17.28 4.82 15.43
C GLN A 126 -15.93 4.16 15.80
N GLU A 127 -15.95 2.90 16.23
CA GLU A 127 -14.72 2.13 16.52
C GLU A 127 -13.86 1.97 15.26
N LEU A 128 -14.46 1.53 14.13
CA LEU A 128 -13.76 1.45 12.85
C LEU A 128 -13.20 2.80 12.41
N LYS A 129 -13.97 3.88 12.62
CA LYS A 129 -13.53 5.24 12.32
C LYS A 129 -12.27 5.61 13.10
N GLN A 130 -12.29 5.40 14.41
CA GLN A 130 -11.19 5.76 15.31
C GLN A 130 -9.92 4.94 15.02
N LEU A 131 -10.08 3.64 14.75
CA LEU A 131 -8.95 2.73 14.55
C LEU A 131 -8.32 2.84 13.15
N TYR A 132 -9.13 3.05 12.10
CA TYR A 132 -8.65 2.88 10.71
C TYR A 132 -8.83 4.11 9.82
N ILE A 133 -9.73 5.05 10.15
CA ILE A 133 -10.14 6.12 9.22
C ILE A 133 -9.65 7.51 9.64
N ASP A 134 -9.60 7.78 10.93
CA ASP A 134 -9.19 9.10 11.43
C ASP A 134 -7.72 9.38 11.11
N ALA A 135 -7.41 10.65 10.90
CA ALA A 135 -6.03 11.07 10.73
C ALA A 135 -5.24 10.79 12.01
N ASN A 136 -4.06 10.19 11.87
CA ASN A 136 -3.18 9.77 12.97
C ASN A 136 -3.73 8.63 13.85
N SER A 137 -4.70 7.86 13.37
CA SER A 137 -5.08 6.62 14.04
C SER A 137 -3.92 5.62 14.01
N GLU A 138 -3.84 4.77 15.04
CA GLU A 138 -2.75 3.78 15.20
C GLU A 138 -2.64 2.82 14.00
N ARG A 139 -3.77 2.53 13.37
CA ARG A 139 -3.92 1.59 12.25
C ARG A 139 -4.51 2.28 11.03
N GLN A 140 -4.07 3.50 10.76
CA GLN A 140 -4.65 4.29 9.68
C GLN A 140 -4.54 3.59 8.33
N LEU A 141 -5.70 3.23 7.77
CA LEU A 141 -5.79 2.65 6.44
C LEU A 141 -5.53 3.69 5.35
N ASN A 142 -4.76 3.32 4.33
CA ASN A 142 -4.57 4.15 3.14
C ASN A 142 -5.82 4.12 2.25
N LEU A 143 -6.81 4.96 2.59
CA LEU A 143 -8.06 5.08 1.86
C LEU A 143 -8.02 6.25 0.87
N SER A 144 -8.37 5.98 -0.39
CA SER A 144 -8.61 7.03 -1.38
C SER A 144 -9.81 7.92 -0.98
N GLY A 145 -9.91 9.11 -1.61
CA GLY A 145 -10.88 10.13 -1.19
C GLY A 145 -12.36 9.72 -1.23
N LYS A 146 -12.78 8.86 -2.20
CA LYS A 146 -14.19 8.44 -2.37
C LYS A 146 -14.63 7.42 -1.30
N PRO A 147 -13.96 6.28 -1.09
CA PRO A 147 -14.29 5.35 -0.02
C PRO A 147 -14.27 5.99 1.37
N ARG A 148 -13.28 6.85 1.66
CA ARG A 148 -13.20 7.57 2.93
C ARG A 148 -14.42 8.48 3.14
N LYS A 149 -14.81 9.27 2.13
CA LYS A 149 -16.00 10.14 2.22
C LYS A 149 -17.27 9.34 2.43
N MET A 150 -17.42 8.23 1.72
CA MET A 150 -18.58 7.35 1.83
C MET A 150 -18.71 6.80 3.25
N PHE A 151 -17.60 6.29 3.83
CA PHE A 151 -17.57 5.82 5.21
C PHE A 151 -17.94 6.94 6.19
N LEU A 152 -17.28 8.10 6.11
CA LEU A 152 -17.51 9.23 7.01
C LEU A 152 -18.96 9.76 6.95
N ASN A 153 -19.62 9.67 5.81
CA ASN A 153 -21.02 10.07 5.69
C ASN A 153 -21.94 9.12 6.48
N VAL A 154 -21.73 7.80 6.36
CA VAL A 154 -22.53 6.82 7.10
C VAL A 154 -22.23 6.86 8.62
N ALA A 155 -20.95 7.00 8.98
CA ALA A 155 -20.56 7.11 10.40
C ALA A 155 -21.07 8.37 11.11
N LYS A 156 -21.57 9.38 10.39
CA LYS A 156 -22.21 10.59 10.94
C LYS A 156 -23.69 10.43 11.18
N LEU A 157 -24.33 9.39 10.68
CA LEU A 157 -25.76 9.17 10.87
C LEU A 157 -26.04 8.93 12.35
N SER A 158 -27.11 9.55 12.86
CA SER A 158 -27.59 9.32 14.21
C SER A 158 -28.15 7.90 14.37
N GLU A 159 -28.77 7.39 13.31
CA GLU A 159 -29.44 6.08 13.26
C GLU A 159 -29.05 5.32 11.98
N PRO A 160 -27.80 4.77 11.90
CA PRO A 160 -27.40 4.03 10.73
C PRO A 160 -28.15 2.69 10.62
N SER A 161 -28.78 2.44 9.48
CA SER A 161 -29.42 1.17 9.17
C SER A 161 -28.41 0.14 8.66
N ALA A 162 -28.80 -1.14 8.60
CA ALA A 162 -27.96 -2.18 7.99
C ALA A 162 -27.70 -1.90 6.49
N THR A 163 -28.70 -1.36 5.79
CA THR A 163 -28.59 -1.00 4.37
C THR A 163 -27.68 0.20 4.13
N ASP A 164 -27.49 1.09 5.10
CA ASP A 164 -26.51 2.17 5.03
C ASP A 164 -25.08 1.66 5.26
N ALA A 165 -24.91 0.76 6.20
CA ALA A 165 -23.60 0.25 6.62
C ALA A 165 -23.02 -0.77 5.61
N GLU A 166 -23.84 -1.66 5.04
CA GLU A 166 -23.34 -2.75 4.19
C GLU A 166 -22.49 -2.29 2.99
N PRO A 167 -22.90 -1.28 2.18
CA PRO A 167 -22.07 -0.82 1.07
C PRO A 167 -20.71 -0.28 1.52
N VAL A 168 -20.66 0.31 2.70
CA VAL A 168 -19.44 0.89 3.28
C VAL A 168 -18.51 -0.21 3.78
N LEU A 169 -19.05 -1.20 4.49
CA LEU A 169 -18.28 -2.36 4.97
C LEU A 169 -17.77 -3.19 3.79
N ALA A 170 -18.58 -3.40 2.75
CA ALA A 170 -18.17 -4.06 1.52
C ALA A 170 -17.03 -3.31 0.80
N GLN A 171 -17.12 -1.98 0.74
CA GLN A 171 -16.06 -1.16 0.15
C GLN A 171 -14.75 -1.22 0.94
N LEU A 172 -14.81 -1.19 2.28
CA LEU A 172 -13.62 -1.37 3.13
C LEU A 172 -13.00 -2.75 2.93
N HIS A 173 -13.83 -3.79 2.87
CA HIS A 173 -13.38 -5.15 2.62
C HIS A 173 -12.66 -5.28 1.28
N LEU A 174 -13.20 -4.70 0.21
CA LEU A 174 -12.57 -4.67 -1.10
C LEU A 174 -11.20 -3.96 -1.07
N VAL A 175 -11.11 -2.80 -0.40
CA VAL A 175 -9.84 -2.08 -0.26
C VAL A 175 -8.80 -2.92 0.48
N CYS A 176 -9.19 -3.59 1.57
CA CYS A 176 -8.28 -4.48 2.31
C CYS A 176 -7.79 -5.63 1.41
N LEU A 177 -8.67 -6.30 0.69
CA LEU A 177 -8.29 -7.40 -0.21
C LEU A 177 -7.34 -6.92 -1.30
N THR A 178 -7.59 -5.77 -1.93
CA THR A 178 -6.72 -5.20 -2.94
C THR A 178 -5.32 -4.91 -2.38
N ASN A 179 -5.23 -4.30 -1.19
CA ASN A 179 -3.95 -4.02 -0.56
C ASN A 179 -3.21 -5.32 -0.14
N LEU A 180 -3.95 -6.31 0.37
CA LEU A 180 -3.40 -7.62 0.74
C LEU A 180 -2.94 -8.42 -0.49
N GLN A 181 -3.59 -8.25 -1.64
CA GLN A 181 -3.18 -8.82 -2.91
C GLN A 181 -1.80 -8.33 -3.34
N ASP A 182 -1.56 -7.01 -3.26
CA ASP A 182 -0.25 -6.43 -3.56
C ASP A 182 0.84 -6.98 -2.61
N THR A 183 0.51 -7.14 -1.33
CA THR A 183 1.40 -7.75 -0.34
C THR A 183 1.65 -9.23 -0.62
N LEU A 184 0.61 -9.99 -1.00
CA LEU A 184 0.73 -11.40 -1.34
C LEU A 184 1.60 -11.63 -2.59
N ILE A 185 1.52 -10.78 -3.60
CA ILE A 185 2.38 -10.86 -4.79
C ILE A 185 3.86 -10.84 -4.39
N ARG A 186 4.22 -9.97 -3.45
CA ARG A 186 5.61 -9.89 -2.94
C ARG A 186 5.96 -11.09 -2.05
N LEU A 187 5.03 -11.50 -1.18
CA LEU A 187 5.20 -12.70 -0.36
C LEU A 187 5.44 -13.96 -1.20
N CYS A 188 4.75 -14.11 -2.33
CA CYS A 188 4.89 -15.26 -3.24
C CYS A 188 6.32 -15.47 -3.75
N THR A 189 7.19 -14.45 -3.71
CA THR A 189 8.59 -14.57 -4.12
C THR A 189 9.51 -15.11 -3.02
N THR A 190 9.00 -15.28 -1.80
CA THR A 190 9.78 -15.76 -0.65
C THR A 190 9.88 -17.28 -0.61
N GLU A 191 10.99 -17.79 -0.08
CA GLU A 191 11.19 -19.24 0.11
C GLU A 191 10.11 -19.86 1.02
N ALA A 192 9.68 -19.12 2.05
CA ALA A 192 8.65 -19.57 2.98
C ALA A 192 7.30 -19.80 2.28
N TYR A 193 6.92 -18.90 1.37
CA TYR A 193 5.67 -19.07 0.62
C TYR A 193 5.77 -20.18 -0.42
N ILE A 194 6.90 -20.32 -1.11
CA ILE A 194 7.14 -21.39 -2.07
C ILE A 194 7.05 -22.76 -1.38
N ALA A 195 7.60 -22.91 -0.18
CA ALA A 195 7.48 -24.12 0.62
C ALA A 195 6.02 -24.42 1.02
N PHE A 196 5.28 -23.39 1.45
CA PHE A 196 3.86 -23.48 1.76
C PHE A 196 3.03 -23.91 0.56
N GLU A 197 3.21 -23.28 -0.60
CA GLU A 197 2.46 -23.61 -1.82
C GLU A 197 2.75 -25.05 -2.28
N LYS A 198 3.99 -25.51 -2.14
CA LYS A 198 4.36 -26.90 -2.43
C LYS A 198 3.65 -27.89 -1.49
N ALA A 199 3.63 -27.61 -0.19
CA ALA A 199 2.94 -28.43 0.79
C ALA A 199 1.42 -28.51 0.52
N MET A 200 0.79 -27.39 0.14
CA MET A 200 -0.61 -27.35 -0.23
C MET A 200 -0.93 -28.24 -1.43
N LYS A 201 -0.11 -28.21 -2.47
CA LYS A 201 -0.27 -29.06 -3.66
C LYS A 201 -0.15 -30.55 -3.32
N THR A 202 0.84 -30.92 -2.53
CA THR A 202 1.07 -32.32 -2.10
C THR A 202 -0.11 -32.85 -1.27
N ASN A 203 -0.69 -32.05 -0.38
CA ASN A 203 -1.85 -32.43 0.43
C ASN A 203 -3.12 -32.63 -0.41
N VAL A 204 -3.30 -31.85 -1.49
CA VAL A 204 -4.43 -32.04 -2.42
C VAL A 204 -4.28 -33.33 -3.21
N GLU A 205 -3.09 -33.67 -3.67
CA GLU A 205 -2.82 -34.92 -4.39
C GLU A 205 -3.06 -36.15 -3.50
N LEU A 206 -2.63 -36.13 -2.24
CA LEU A 206 -2.84 -37.21 -1.27
C LEU A 206 -4.32 -37.36 -0.85
N GLY A 207 -5.10 -36.27 -0.87
CA GLY A 207 -6.53 -36.28 -0.52
C GLY A 207 -7.43 -36.84 -1.63
N SER A 208 -6.98 -36.79 -2.88
CA SER A 208 -7.76 -37.30 -4.04
C SER A 208 -7.76 -38.82 -4.17
N ASP A 209 -6.81 -39.54 -3.56
CA ASP A 209 -6.67 -40.98 -3.65
C ASP A 209 -7.47 -41.77 -2.58
N PHE A 210 -8.21 -41.05 -1.69
CA PHE A 210 -9.07 -41.68 -0.71
C PHE A 210 -10.49 -41.90 -1.27
N GLU A 211 -10.61 -42.71 -2.32
CA GLU A 211 -11.90 -43.32 -2.70
C GLU A 211 -12.40 -44.17 -1.53
N SER A 212 -13.56 -43.83 -1.00
CA SER A 212 -14.26 -44.61 0.01
C SER A 212 -14.39 -46.07 -0.45
N PRO A 213 -14.04 -47.06 0.39
CA PRO A 213 -14.25 -48.46 0.05
C PRO A 213 -15.73 -48.67 -0.23
N LYS A 214 -16.05 -49.17 -1.45
CA LYS A 214 -17.41 -49.59 -1.84
C LYS A 214 -17.87 -50.61 -0.82
N SER A 215 -18.91 -50.27 -0.08
CA SER A 215 -19.63 -51.24 0.77
C SER A 215 -20.18 -52.37 -0.08
N ILE A 216 -19.70 -53.56 0.19
CA ILE A 216 -20.24 -54.82 -0.30
C ILE A 216 -21.54 -55.14 0.46
#